data_9e90e3562d1cc4b906271936d1e7ac64
#
_entry.id   9e90e3562d1cc4b906271936d1e7ac64
#
_cell.length_a   1.000
_cell.length_b   1.000
_cell.length_c   1.000
_cell.angle_alpha   90.00
_cell.angle_beta   90.00
_cell.angle_gamma   90.00
#
_symmetry.space_group_name_H-M   'P 1'
#
loop_
_entity.id
_entity.type
_entity.pdbx_description
1 polymer ?
#
loop_
_entity_poly.entity_id
_entity_poly.type
_entity_poly.pdbx_seq_one_letter_code
_entity_poly.pdbx_strand_id
1 'polypeptide(L)'
;MLKYGIITYADRPVKTGNSNKPNLGDPIQTYAMRYVYQQMGIKPEELVEVSRYWAKSYDGDYVLLPFNCFNMIWNQFGRPYGTLPLSEKILPVFISFHLHSRVWNEEILDNFRRFEPVGCRDEETLRNMRNHGIHAYLSGCVTAVLPRRKQTPKKKKVFFVDIPESLKDFIPKELLDVGEFVTHQPSFCHEGDGDVMTKEEYQRFYENGVKQLERYRDEATLVVTSRLHAATPCMAMGIPVVLVSERFDQRFSFLDRYLPFYTPDNYSEIDWNPMPVEYEEEKEMILEMFIKQIKKKYTEYKDIYSVSDFYEHRTKYCYNESFKTAILQLRKQKGANVRYAVWGITSQTLQLIHVIQDICPEWEYVFSIDRKVTGTFEGKKVISSDDIRNEDSDVLYFIVPKVAHKVAGEVLSALNCHYVLINDIEFDTANV
;
A
#
# COMPACT_ATOMS: atom_id res chain seq x y z
N MET A 1 6.11 22.07 1.91
CA MET A 1 4.72 21.94 2.42
C MET A 1 4.17 20.60 1.94
N LEU A 2 3.59 19.80 2.83
CA LEU A 2 2.95 18.52 2.48
C LEU A 2 1.77 18.77 1.55
N LYS A 3 1.73 18.07 0.42
CA LYS A 3 0.65 18.13 -0.57
C LYS A 3 -0.24 16.89 -0.49
N TYR A 4 -1.45 16.97 -1.00
CA TYR A 4 -2.28 15.79 -1.20
C TYR A 4 -1.87 15.07 -2.48
N GLY A 5 -1.59 13.77 -2.36
CA GLY A 5 -1.25 12.91 -3.49
C GLY A 5 -2.43 12.07 -3.96
N ILE A 6 -2.45 11.71 -5.22
CA ILE A 6 -3.41 10.77 -5.78
C ILE A 6 -2.70 9.72 -6.63
N ILE A 7 -3.07 8.45 -6.44
CA ILE A 7 -2.53 7.37 -7.28
C ILE A 7 -3.10 7.48 -8.69
N THR A 8 -2.19 7.41 -9.65
CA THR A 8 -2.50 7.23 -11.06
C THR A 8 -1.87 5.95 -11.60
N TYR A 9 -2.26 5.58 -12.80
CA TYR A 9 -1.69 4.44 -13.53
C TYR A 9 -0.95 4.90 -14.79
N ALA A 10 -0.53 6.17 -14.77
CA ALA A 10 0.40 6.73 -15.74
C ALA A 10 1.75 6.00 -15.71
N ASP A 11 2.53 6.15 -16.77
CA ASP A 11 3.85 5.54 -16.92
C ASP A 11 3.85 4.01 -16.70
N ARG A 12 2.74 3.36 -17.04
CA ARG A 12 2.63 1.91 -16.98
C ARG A 12 3.66 1.29 -17.91
N PRO A 13 4.49 0.35 -17.42
CA PRO A 13 5.40 -0.40 -18.28
C PRO A 13 4.62 -1.16 -19.36
N VAL A 14 4.96 -0.92 -20.62
CA VAL A 14 4.41 -1.61 -21.78
C VAL A 14 5.49 -2.50 -22.39
N LYS A 15 5.15 -3.75 -22.69
CA LYS A 15 6.07 -4.64 -23.42
C LYS A 15 5.73 -4.55 -24.90
N THR A 16 6.72 -4.24 -25.70
CA THR A 16 6.62 -4.41 -27.16
C THR A 16 6.25 -5.85 -27.48
N GLY A 17 5.18 -6.04 -28.24
CA GLY A 17 4.78 -7.35 -28.77
C GLY A 17 3.90 -8.23 -27.88
N ASN A 18 3.52 -7.84 -26.68
CA ASN A 18 2.62 -8.59 -25.83
C ASN A 18 1.35 -7.80 -25.51
N SER A 19 0.19 -8.47 -25.55
CA SER A 19 -1.13 -7.93 -25.21
C SER A 19 -1.24 -7.55 -23.74
N ASN A 20 -0.51 -6.55 -23.30
CA ASN A 20 -0.64 -6.01 -21.95
C ASN A 20 -1.91 -5.15 -21.92
N LYS A 21 -3.07 -5.82 -21.82
CA LYS A 21 -4.36 -5.14 -21.77
C LYS A 21 -4.48 -4.33 -20.48
N PRO A 22 -4.57 -3.01 -20.56
CA PRO A 22 -4.84 -2.20 -19.38
C PRO A 22 -6.24 -2.52 -18.83
N ASN A 23 -6.45 -2.29 -17.56
CA ASN A 23 -7.71 -2.60 -16.88
C ASN A 23 -8.45 -1.29 -16.54
N LEU A 24 -9.62 -1.06 -17.12
CA LEU A 24 -10.45 0.13 -16.86
C LEU A 24 -10.83 0.28 -15.38
N GLY A 25 -10.76 -0.78 -14.58
CA GLY A 25 -10.91 -0.71 -13.13
C GLY A 25 -9.85 0.15 -12.44
N ASP A 26 -8.68 0.28 -13.03
CA ASP A 26 -7.59 1.09 -12.48
C ASP A 26 -7.95 2.59 -12.46
N PRO A 27 -8.30 3.23 -13.59
CA PRO A 27 -8.73 4.64 -13.58
C PRO A 27 -10.03 4.88 -12.81
N ILE A 28 -10.93 3.89 -12.71
CA ILE A 28 -12.15 3.99 -11.91
C ILE A 28 -11.79 4.17 -10.42
N GLN A 29 -10.74 3.53 -9.93
CA GLN A 29 -10.26 3.74 -8.55
C GLN A 29 -9.73 5.17 -8.34
N THR A 30 -8.95 5.71 -9.30
CA THR A 30 -8.50 7.10 -9.28
C THR A 30 -9.67 8.08 -9.28
N TYR A 31 -10.68 7.82 -10.12
CA TYR A 31 -11.92 8.62 -10.16
C TYR A 31 -12.66 8.60 -8.81
N ALA A 32 -12.80 7.44 -8.19
CA ALA A 32 -13.45 7.32 -6.89
C ALA A 32 -12.65 8.06 -5.78
N MET A 33 -11.33 8.03 -5.82
CA MET A 33 -10.51 8.79 -4.87
C MET A 33 -10.61 10.30 -5.11
N ARG A 34 -10.73 10.77 -6.35
CA ARG A 34 -11.04 12.18 -6.66
C ARG A 34 -12.38 12.59 -6.04
N TYR A 35 -13.38 11.71 -6.06
CA TYR A 35 -14.65 11.96 -5.37
C TYR A 35 -14.48 12.11 -3.85
N VAL A 36 -13.68 11.25 -3.20
CA VAL A 36 -13.36 11.39 -1.77
C VAL A 36 -12.72 12.74 -1.47
N TYR A 37 -11.75 13.16 -2.28
CA TYR A 37 -11.12 14.48 -2.13
C TYR A 37 -12.09 15.64 -2.35
N GLN A 38 -13.00 15.50 -3.30
CA GLN A 38 -14.07 16.50 -3.51
C GLN A 38 -14.96 16.66 -2.26
N GLN A 39 -15.30 15.56 -1.58
CA GLN A 39 -16.04 15.58 -0.33
C GLN A 39 -15.25 16.24 0.83
N MET A 40 -13.92 16.27 0.71
CA MET A 40 -13.04 17.00 1.63
C MET A 40 -12.88 18.49 1.27
N GLY A 41 -13.41 18.94 0.14
CA GLY A 41 -13.24 20.30 -0.38
C GLY A 41 -11.90 20.53 -1.08
N ILE A 42 -11.15 19.47 -1.41
CA ILE A 42 -9.87 19.56 -2.10
C ILE A 42 -10.12 19.49 -3.62
N LYS A 43 -9.57 20.46 -4.34
CA LYS A 43 -9.76 20.58 -5.78
C LYS A 43 -8.78 19.71 -6.56
N PRO A 44 -9.14 19.31 -7.79
CA PRO A 44 -8.26 18.47 -8.62
C PRO A 44 -6.87 19.07 -8.87
N GLU A 45 -6.76 20.38 -9.02
CA GLU A 45 -5.51 21.12 -9.24
C GLU A 45 -4.59 21.18 -8.01
N GLU A 46 -5.10 20.85 -6.83
CA GLU A 46 -4.33 20.77 -5.58
C GLU A 46 -3.68 19.40 -5.39
N LEU A 47 -4.02 18.42 -6.25
CA LEU A 47 -3.55 17.04 -6.15
C LEU A 47 -2.24 16.83 -6.92
N VAL A 48 -1.28 16.17 -6.28
CA VAL A 48 -0.07 15.69 -6.94
C VAL A 48 -0.30 14.25 -7.41
N GLU A 49 -0.17 14.04 -8.70
CA GLU A 49 -0.29 12.71 -9.29
C GLU A 49 0.97 11.88 -9.01
N VAL A 50 0.77 10.67 -8.48
CA VAL A 50 1.84 9.71 -8.20
C VAL A 50 1.55 8.44 -8.97
N SER A 51 2.45 8.10 -9.91
CA SER A 51 2.32 6.85 -10.63
C SER A 51 2.52 5.66 -9.69
N ARG A 52 1.55 4.75 -9.66
CA ARG A 52 1.64 3.50 -8.92
C ARG A 52 2.90 2.70 -9.25
N TYR A 53 3.31 2.72 -10.51
CA TYR A 53 4.43 1.90 -11.00
C TYR A 53 5.79 2.44 -10.55
N TRP A 54 5.85 3.73 -10.18
CA TRP A 54 7.07 4.44 -9.78
C TRP A 54 7.03 4.95 -8.34
N ALA A 55 6.08 4.47 -7.53
CA ALA A 55 5.95 4.92 -6.14
C ALA A 55 7.20 4.63 -5.30
N LYS A 56 7.94 3.56 -5.61
CA LYS A 56 9.22 3.24 -4.95
C LYS A 56 10.32 4.28 -5.22
N SER A 57 10.36 4.82 -6.42
CA SER A 57 11.38 5.78 -6.88
C SER A 57 10.85 7.21 -7.02
N TYR A 58 9.68 7.49 -6.47
CA TYR A 58 9.11 8.83 -6.52
C TYR A 58 10.02 9.83 -5.80
N ASP A 59 10.38 10.93 -6.46
CA ASP A 59 11.27 11.96 -5.96
C ASP A 59 10.70 13.39 -6.03
N GLY A 60 9.39 13.52 -6.32
CA GLY A 60 8.66 14.78 -6.36
C GLY A 60 8.48 15.44 -4.99
N ASP A 61 7.43 16.23 -4.83
CA ASP A 61 7.06 16.86 -3.57
C ASP A 61 6.72 15.81 -2.48
N TYR A 62 6.82 16.22 -1.20
CA TYR A 62 6.25 15.40 -0.13
C TYR A 62 4.74 15.33 -0.24
N VAL A 63 4.20 14.11 -0.33
CA VAL A 63 2.77 13.89 -0.52
C VAL A 63 2.18 12.97 0.53
N LEU A 64 1.02 13.34 1.06
CA LEU A 64 0.13 12.42 1.75
C LEU A 64 -0.67 11.67 0.69
N LEU A 65 -0.44 10.37 0.55
CA LEU A 65 -1.00 9.56 -0.51
C LEU A 65 -1.96 8.50 0.01
N PRO A 66 -3.28 8.62 -0.18
CA PRO A 66 -4.19 7.50 -0.03
C PRO A 66 -3.77 6.35 -0.96
N PHE A 67 -3.29 5.27 -0.35
CA PHE A 67 -2.69 4.15 -1.08
C PHE A 67 -3.73 3.05 -1.27
N ASN A 68 -4.56 3.21 -2.30
CA ASN A 68 -5.79 2.47 -2.57
C ASN A 68 -5.71 1.54 -3.77
N CYS A 69 -4.57 0.95 -4.05
CA CYS A 69 -4.38 0.16 -5.26
C CYS A 69 -4.08 -1.31 -4.99
N PHE A 70 -4.18 -2.10 -6.06
CA PHE A 70 -3.74 -3.49 -6.10
C PHE A 70 -2.23 -3.58 -6.21
N ASN A 71 -1.60 -4.38 -5.36
CA ASN A 71 -0.16 -4.60 -5.36
C ASN A 71 0.20 -6.08 -5.43
N MET A 72 1.27 -6.35 -6.17
CA MET A 72 1.91 -7.65 -6.26
C MET A 72 3.38 -7.48 -5.93
N ILE A 73 3.90 -8.16 -4.92
CA ILE A 73 5.30 -8.04 -4.52
C ILE A 73 6.23 -8.98 -5.33
N TRP A 74 5.69 -9.98 -5.95
CA TRP A 74 6.47 -10.96 -6.71
C TRP A 74 7.06 -10.37 -8.00
N ASN A 75 8.36 -10.32 -8.15
CA ASN A 75 9.11 -9.85 -9.33
C ASN A 75 9.48 -8.36 -9.42
N GLN A 76 9.47 -7.61 -8.34
CA GLN A 76 9.95 -6.23 -8.36
C GLN A 76 11.45 -6.09 -8.01
N PHE A 77 12.10 -7.17 -7.57
CA PHE A 77 13.51 -7.15 -7.23
C PHE A 77 14.38 -6.92 -8.46
N GLY A 78 15.24 -5.89 -8.41
CA GLY A 78 16.17 -5.55 -9.48
C GLY A 78 15.59 -4.77 -10.65
N ARG A 79 14.32 -4.32 -10.59
CA ARG A 79 13.73 -3.45 -11.61
C ARG A 79 13.71 -2.00 -11.16
N PRO A 80 13.88 -1.02 -12.07
CA PRO A 80 13.82 0.40 -11.74
C PRO A 80 12.42 0.87 -11.30
N TYR A 81 11.38 0.15 -11.70
CA TYR A 81 10.00 0.42 -11.34
C TYR A 81 9.51 -0.53 -10.24
N GLY A 82 8.69 -0.03 -9.37
CA GLY A 82 8.09 -0.81 -8.29
C GLY A 82 7.17 0.04 -7.43
N THR A 83 6.33 -0.65 -6.66
CA THR A 83 5.37 0.01 -5.76
C THR A 83 5.88 0.05 -4.33
N LEU A 84 6.47 -1.03 -3.86
CA LEU A 84 6.90 -1.19 -2.47
C LEU A 84 8.40 -1.58 -2.39
N PRO A 85 9.12 -1.16 -1.35
CA PRO A 85 8.71 -0.16 -0.36
C PRO A 85 8.50 1.21 -0.99
N LEU A 86 7.65 2.03 -0.39
CA LEU A 86 7.36 3.37 -0.90
C LEU A 86 8.57 4.31 -0.75
N SER A 87 8.68 5.28 -1.67
CA SER A 87 9.61 6.39 -1.52
C SER A 87 9.37 7.14 -0.21
N GLU A 88 10.44 7.66 0.38
CA GLU A 88 10.40 8.44 1.61
C GLU A 88 9.65 9.77 1.49
N LYS A 89 9.44 10.24 0.27
CA LYS A 89 8.61 11.42 -0.01
C LYS A 89 7.10 11.11 -0.04
N ILE A 90 6.74 9.84 0.11
CA ILE A 90 5.34 9.41 0.17
C ILE A 90 4.98 9.04 1.60
N LEU A 91 4.01 9.76 2.15
CA LEU A 91 3.34 9.44 3.40
C LEU A 91 2.04 8.71 3.08
N PRO A 92 2.00 7.37 3.13
CA PRO A 92 0.81 6.64 2.73
C PRO A 92 -0.27 6.70 3.80
N VAL A 93 -1.51 6.76 3.34
CA VAL A 93 -2.69 6.38 4.10
C VAL A 93 -3.23 5.12 3.46
N PHE A 94 -2.93 3.96 4.04
CA PHE A 94 -3.43 2.71 3.50
C PHE A 94 -4.94 2.60 3.71
N ILE A 95 -5.70 2.74 2.63
CA ILE A 95 -7.15 2.57 2.57
C ILE A 95 -7.51 1.87 1.26
N SER A 96 -8.49 1.00 1.26
CA SER A 96 -8.85 0.23 0.05
C SER A 96 -7.66 -0.52 -0.56
N PHE A 97 -6.70 -0.90 0.29
CA PHE A 97 -5.45 -1.51 -0.13
C PHE A 97 -5.62 -3.01 -0.35
N HIS A 98 -5.11 -3.51 -1.47
CA HIS A 98 -5.03 -4.95 -1.74
C HIS A 98 -3.59 -5.37 -2.00
N LEU A 99 -3.18 -6.43 -1.33
CA LEU A 99 -1.88 -7.03 -1.51
C LEU A 99 -1.99 -8.51 -1.84
N HIS A 100 -1.57 -8.85 -3.06
CA HIS A 100 -1.33 -10.24 -3.43
C HIS A 100 0.16 -10.52 -3.36
N SER A 101 0.61 -11.19 -2.31
CA SER A 101 2.02 -11.52 -2.12
C SER A 101 2.20 -12.98 -1.72
N ARG A 102 3.16 -13.61 -2.35
CA ARG A 102 3.70 -14.91 -1.94
C ARG A 102 5.02 -14.78 -1.19
N VAL A 103 5.61 -13.58 -1.23
CA VAL A 103 6.92 -13.30 -0.63
C VAL A 103 6.77 -12.10 0.28
N TRP A 104 6.98 -12.30 1.56
CA TRP A 104 7.06 -11.28 2.57
C TRP A 104 8.53 -11.12 2.96
N ASN A 105 9.00 -9.90 3.03
CA ASN A 105 10.31 -9.57 3.58
C ASN A 105 10.18 -8.43 4.59
N GLU A 106 11.16 -8.30 5.45
CA GLU A 106 11.12 -7.34 6.55
C GLU A 106 11.08 -5.89 6.07
N GLU A 107 11.75 -5.56 4.97
CA GLU A 107 11.71 -4.20 4.41
C GLU A 107 10.28 -3.76 4.06
N ILE A 108 9.49 -4.69 3.51
CA ILE A 108 8.09 -4.44 3.16
C ILE A 108 7.19 -4.44 4.41
N LEU A 109 7.40 -5.38 5.32
CA LEU A 109 6.68 -5.42 6.59
C LEU A 109 6.91 -4.16 7.41
N ASP A 110 8.16 -3.70 7.47
CA ASP A 110 8.53 -2.48 8.15
C ASP A 110 7.87 -1.24 7.54
N ASN A 111 7.78 -1.19 6.21
CA ASN A 111 7.04 -0.12 5.54
C ASN A 111 5.56 -0.10 5.93
N PHE A 112 4.91 -1.26 6.16
CA PHE A 112 3.54 -1.29 6.66
C PHE A 112 3.45 -0.89 8.13
N ARG A 113 4.31 -1.44 9.00
CA ARG A 113 4.33 -1.12 10.44
C ARG A 113 4.46 0.38 10.69
N ARG A 114 5.28 1.06 9.89
CA ARG A 114 5.49 2.52 9.98
C ARG A 114 4.24 3.34 9.76
N PHE A 115 3.30 2.85 8.99
CA PHE A 115 2.13 3.62 8.55
C PHE A 115 0.80 2.98 8.94
N GLU A 116 0.82 2.16 9.97
CA GLU A 116 -0.41 1.61 10.56
C GLU A 116 -1.42 2.70 10.97
N PRO A 117 -2.71 2.35 10.99
CA PRO A 117 -3.30 1.07 10.61
C PRO A 117 -3.44 0.92 9.09
N VAL A 118 -3.40 -0.35 8.60
CA VAL A 118 -3.59 -0.67 7.18
C VAL A 118 -5.05 -0.98 6.89
N GLY A 119 -5.71 -0.13 6.10
CA GLY A 119 -7.08 -0.35 5.62
C GLY A 119 -7.10 -1.29 4.41
N CYS A 120 -7.47 -2.53 4.63
CA CYS A 120 -7.48 -3.59 3.63
C CYS A 120 -8.80 -3.59 2.85
N ARG A 121 -8.72 -3.82 1.53
CA ARG A 121 -9.88 -3.89 0.66
C ARG A 121 -10.69 -5.18 0.83
N ASP A 122 -10.03 -6.27 1.16
CA ASP A 122 -10.58 -7.62 1.20
C ASP A 122 -10.04 -8.43 2.40
N GLU A 123 -10.73 -9.52 2.71
CA GLU A 123 -10.44 -10.36 3.88
C GLU A 123 -9.10 -11.10 3.77
N GLU A 124 -8.65 -11.44 2.56
CA GLU A 124 -7.36 -12.10 2.37
C GLU A 124 -6.21 -11.16 2.74
N THR A 125 -6.27 -9.92 2.23
CA THR A 125 -5.29 -8.89 2.58
C THR A 125 -5.30 -8.61 4.08
N LEU A 126 -6.49 -8.48 4.69
CA LEU A 126 -6.63 -8.26 6.13
C LEU A 126 -5.99 -9.39 6.94
N ARG A 127 -6.29 -10.64 6.60
CA ARG A 127 -5.74 -11.82 7.30
C ARG A 127 -4.22 -11.88 7.15
N ASN A 128 -3.71 -11.65 5.93
CA ASN A 128 -2.28 -11.65 5.68
C ASN A 128 -1.55 -10.57 6.48
N MET A 129 -2.09 -9.35 6.55
CA MET A 129 -1.51 -8.28 7.38
C MET A 129 -1.46 -8.67 8.85
N ARG A 130 -2.58 -9.16 9.40
CA ARG A 130 -2.66 -9.57 10.81
C ARG A 130 -1.75 -10.74 11.15
N ASN A 131 -1.59 -11.71 10.25
CA ASN A 131 -0.69 -12.85 10.44
C ASN A 131 0.80 -12.42 10.51
N HIS A 132 1.13 -11.25 9.99
CA HIS A 132 2.48 -10.65 10.09
C HIS A 132 2.57 -9.58 11.18
N GLY A 133 1.62 -9.53 12.10
CA GLY A 133 1.62 -8.60 13.23
C GLY A 133 1.33 -7.15 12.86
N ILE A 134 0.78 -6.89 11.66
CA ILE A 134 0.40 -5.55 11.20
C ILE A 134 -1.00 -5.21 11.74
N HIS A 135 -1.13 -4.05 12.37
CA HIS A 135 -2.43 -3.53 12.76
C HIS A 135 -3.24 -3.14 11.51
N ALA A 136 -4.28 -3.91 11.22
CA ALA A 136 -5.08 -3.78 10.01
C ALA A 136 -6.58 -3.94 10.26
N TYR A 137 -7.38 -3.29 9.41
CA TYR A 137 -8.83 -3.34 9.44
C TYR A 137 -9.41 -3.48 8.02
N LEU A 138 -10.64 -3.96 7.91
CA LEU A 138 -11.33 -4.02 6.63
C LEU A 138 -11.90 -2.64 6.30
N SER A 139 -11.41 -2.03 5.22
CA SER A 139 -11.83 -0.70 4.77
C SER A 139 -12.80 -0.74 3.58
N GLY A 140 -12.90 -1.88 2.93
CA GLY A 140 -13.64 -1.99 1.66
C GLY A 140 -12.92 -1.32 0.48
N CYS A 141 -13.61 -1.29 -0.65
CA CYS A 141 -13.09 -0.71 -1.89
C CYS A 141 -13.44 0.77 -1.99
N VAL A 142 -12.51 1.62 -2.43
CA VAL A 142 -12.77 3.05 -2.64
C VAL A 142 -13.90 3.31 -3.65
N THR A 143 -14.12 2.42 -4.61
CA THR A 143 -15.20 2.57 -5.58
C THR A 143 -16.60 2.33 -4.99
N ALA A 144 -16.66 1.81 -3.75
CA ALA A 144 -17.90 1.59 -3.01
C ALA A 144 -18.52 2.90 -2.44
N VAL A 145 -17.77 4.02 -2.46
CA VAL A 145 -18.28 5.30 -1.95
C VAL A 145 -18.86 6.22 -3.03
N LEU A 146 -18.93 5.75 -4.27
CA LEU A 146 -19.48 6.56 -5.36
C LEU A 146 -20.97 6.89 -5.11
N PRO A 147 -21.41 8.11 -5.48
CA PRO A 147 -22.75 8.58 -5.15
C PRO A 147 -23.82 7.79 -5.90
N ARG A 148 -24.96 7.57 -5.25
CA ARG A 148 -26.13 6.97 -5.85
C ARG A 148 -26.57 7.80 -7.06
N ARG A 149 -26.94 7.13 -8.15
CA ARG A 149 -27.49 7.80 -9.34
C ARG A 149 -28.83 8.49 -9.01
N LYS A 150 -29.05 9.65 -9.61
CA LYS A 150 -30.25 10.47 -9.36
C LYS A 150 -31.51 9.92 -10.00
N GLN A 151 -31.37 9.18 -11.11
CA GLN A 151 -32.48 8.68 -11.91
C GLN A 151 -32.17 7.27 -12.41
N THR A 152 -33.20 6.43 -12.43
CA THR A 152 -33.14 5.12 -13.08
C THR A 152 -33.48 5.27 -14.58
N PRO A 153 -32.69 4.68 -15.49
CA PRO A 153 -32.98 4.73 -16.91
C PRO A 153 -34.35 4.15 -17.25
N LYS A 154 -35.09 4.82 -18.15
CA LYS A 154 -36.41 4.37 -18.59
C LYS A 154 -36.32 3.19 -19.59
N LYS A 155 -35.26 3.19 -20.42
CA LYS A 155 -35.04 2.16 -21.43
C LYS A 155 -34.24 1.02 -20.79
N LYS A 156 -34.73 -0.21 -20.95
CA LYS A 156 -34.04 -1.42 -20.50
C LYS A 156 -32.70 -1.56 -21.23
N LYS A 157 -31.63 -1.66 -20.51
CA LYS A 157 -30.26 -1.87 -21.00
C LYS A 157 -29.50 -2.73 -20.03
N VAL A 158 -28.93 -3.82 -20.49
CA VAL A 158 -28.07 -4.72 -19.70
C VAL A 158 -26.63 -4.62 -20.18
N PHE A 159 -25.68 -4.49 -19.27
CA PHE A 159 -24.27 -4.61 -19.59
C PHE A 159 -23.72 -5.94 -19.09
N PHE A 160 -23.17 -6.73 -20.00
CA PHE A 160 -22.42 -7.96 -19.70
C PHE A 160 -20.93 -7.64 -19.74
N VAL A 161 -20.30 -7.54 -18.57
CA VAL A 161 -18.93 -7.02 -18.42
C VAL A 161 -17.96 -8.17 -18.13
N ASP A 162 -17.19 -8.57 -19.14
CA ASP A 162 -16.21 -9.67 -19.03
C ASP A 162 -16.79 -10.93 -18.36
N ILE A 163 -18.00 -11.30 -18.69
CA ILE A 163 -18.66 -12.48 -18.14
C ILE A 163 -17.98 -13.77 -18.62
N PRO A 164 -18.02 -14.86 -17.83
CA PRO A 164 -17.58 -16.18 -18.27
C PRO A 164 -18.34 -16.67 -19.51
N GLU A 165 -17.66 -17.36 -20.42
CA GLU A 165 -18.28 -17.98 -21.57
C GLU A 165 -19.36 -19.01 -21.19
N SER A 166 -19.06 -19.77 -20.12
CA SER A 166 -19.95 -20.76 -19.51
C SER A 166 -21.30 -20.22 -19.02
N LEU A 167 -21.39 -18.90 -18.78
CA LEU A 167 -22.64 -18.27 -18.37
C LEU A 167 -23.62 -18.05 -19.50
N LYS A 168 -23.17 -17.97 -20.76
CA LYS A 168 -24.01 -17.52 -21.90
C LYS A 168 -25.27 -18.36 -22.11
N ASP A 169 -25.19 -19.65 -21.86
CA ASP A 169 -26.32 -20.59 -22.03
C ASP A 169 -27.39 -20.41 -20.93
N PHE A 170 -27.09 -19.69 -19.86
CA PHE A 170 -28.01 -19.43 -18.75
C PHE A 170 -28.70 -18.07 -18.86
N ILE A 171 -28.27 -17.20 -19.78
CA ILE A 171 -28.80 -15.82 -19.89
C ILE A 171 -30.15 -15.86 -20.59
N PRO A 172 -31.22 -15.31 -19.98
CA PRO A 172 -32.52 -15.18 -20.64
C PRO A 172 -32.44 -14.41 -21.95
N LYS A 173 -33.12 -14.87 -22.97
CA LYS A 173 -33.11 -14.28 -24.32
C LYS A 173 -33.49 -12.79 -24.31
N GLU A 174 -34.51 -12.44 -23.53
CA GLU A 174 -34.97 -11.06 -23.38
C GLU A 174 -33.93 -10.10 -22.79
N LEU A 175 -32.94 -10.61 -22.07
CA LEU A 175 -31.80 -9.82 -21.58
C LEU A 175 -30.72 -9.71 -22.65
N LEU A 176 -30.50 -10.75 -23.44
CA LEU A 176 -29.59 -10.71 -24.59
C LEU A 176 -30.05 -9.69 -25.65
N ASP A 177 -31.39 -9.62 -25.92
CA ASP A 177 -31.97 -8.71 -26.91
C ASP A 177 -31.72 -7.23 -26.59
N VAL A 178 -31.50 -6.86 -25.30
CA VAL A 178 -31.21 -5.50 -24.83
C VAL A 178 -29.80 -5.38 -24.24
N GLY A 179 -29.02 -6.44 -24.37
CA GLY A 179 -27.71 -6.59 -23.79
C GLY A 179 -26.60 -5.98 -24.66
N GLU A 180 -25.57 -5.51 -23.98
CA GLU A 180 -24.30 -5.09 -24.58
C GLU A 180 -23.15 -5.77 -23.87
N PHE A 181 -22.29 -6.48 -24.62
CA PHE A 181 -21.08 -7.08 -24.11
C PHE A 181 -19.95 -6.05 -24.13
N VAL A 182 -19.36 -5.78 -23.00
CA VAL A 182 -18.27 -4.83 -22.83
C VAL A 182 -17.09 -5.47 -22.08
N THR A 183 -15.88 -4.94 -22.31
CA THR A 183 -14.70 -5.40 -21.60
C THR A 183 -14.03 -4.27 -20.83
N HIS A 184 -13.59 -4.58 -19.62
CA HIS A 184 -12.69 -3.73 -18.85
C HIS A 184 -11.21 -3.91 -19.23
N GLN A 185 -10.91 -4.79 -20.18
CA GLN A 185 -9.57 -4.99 -20.71
C GLN A 185 -9.54 -4.69 -22.23
N PRO A 186 -9.77 -3.44 -22.63
CA PRO A 186 -9.75 -3.06 -24.03
C PRO A 186 -8.39 -3.37 -24.66
N SER A 187 -8.40 -3.58 -25.96
CA SER A 187 -7.15 -3.64 -26.73
C SER A 187 -6.43 -2.32 -26.60
N PHE A 188 -5.14 -2.39 -26.34
CA PHE A 188 -4.27 -1.23 -26.19
C PHE A 188 -3.12 -1.37 -27.19
N CYS A 189 -2.95 -0.34 -28.00
CA CYS A 189 -1.80 -0.19 -28.88
C CYS A 189 -0.96 0.95 -28.32
N HIS A 190 0.28 0.66 -27.96
CA HIS A 190 1.25 1.66 -27.58
C HIS A 190 1.77 2.37 -28.83
N GLU A 191 1.62 3.69 -28.85
CA GLU A 191 2.00 4.55 -29.97
C GLU A 191 3.35 5.27 -29.75
N GLY A 192 3.90 5.20 -28.51
CA GLY A 192 5.15 5.81 -28.15
C GLY A 192 6.38 4.96 -28.47
N ASP A 193 7.55 5.59 -28.53
CA ASP A 193 8.84 4.92 -28.79
C ASP A 193 9.46 4.31 -27.51
N GLY A 194 8.85 4.49 -26.35
CA GLY A 194 9.37 4.06 -25.07
C GLY A 194 8.77 2.76 -24.54
N ASP A 195 9.26 2.31 -23.38
CA ASP A 195 8.78 1.11 -22.71
C ASP A 195 7.65 1.39 -21.69
N VAL A 196 7.08 2.59 -21.72
CA VAL A 196 6.02 3.02 -20.80
C VAL A 196 4.91 3.75 -21.55
N MET A 197 3.69 3.63 -21.02
CA MET A 197 2.51 4.35 -21.52
C MET A 197 2.75 5.86 -21.43
N THR A 198 2.48 6.59 -22.51
CA THR A 198 2.61 8.05 -22.51
C THR A 198 1.51 8.72 -21.67
N LYS A 199 1.69 9.99 -21.34
CA LYS A 199 0.68 10.77 -20.61
C LYS A 199 -0.64 10.88 -21.39
N GLU A 200 -0.55 11.08 -22.70
CA GLU A 200 -1.70 11.18 -23.60
C GLU A 200 -2.45 9.84 -23.70
N GLU A 201 -1.72 8.74 -23.76
CA GLU A 201 -2.31 7.40 -23.75
C GLU A 201 -3.00 7.11 -22.42
N TYR A 202 -2.37 7.48 -21.31
CA TYR A 202 -2.98 7.35 -19.99
C TYR A 202 -4.22 8.22 -19.86
N GLN A 203 -4.19 9.46 -20.34
CA GLN A 203 -5.34 10.36 -20.28
C GLN A 203 -6.52 9.78 -21.07
N ARG A 204 -6.30 9.29 -22.30
CA ARG A 204 -7.34 8.60 -23.10
C ARG A 204 -7.88 7.36 -22.37
N PHE A 205 -6.99 6.61 -21.72
CA PHE A 205 -7.36 5.42 -20.96
C PHE A 205 -8.19 5.78 -19.72
N TYR A 206 -7.81 6.82 -18.99
CA TYR A 206 -8.56 7.36 -17.86
C TYR A 206 -9.96 7.80 -18.27
N GLU A 207 -10.07 8.59 -19.34
CA GLU A 207 -11.34 9.07 -19.89
C GLU A 207 -12.25 7.92 -20.32
N ASN A 208 -11.70 6.88 -20.93
CA ASN A 208 -12.45 5.68 -21.29
C ASN A 208 -13.02 4.96 -20.06
N GLY A 209 -12.26 4.86 -18.97
CA GLY A 209 -12.74 4.29 -17.72
C GLY A 209 -13.87 5.09 -17.09
N VAL A 210 -13.71 6.42 -17.04
CA VAL A 210 -14.75 7.35 -16.55
C VAL A 210 -16.00 7.28 -17.42
N LYS A 211 -15.85 7.35 -18.74
CA LYS A 211 -16.97 7.24 -19.69
C LYS A 211 -17.72 5.93 -19.55
N GLN A 212 -17.02 4.81 -19.36
CA GLN A 212 -17.68 3.53 -19.15
C GLN A 212 -18.49 3.51 -17.84
N LEU A 213 -17.95 4.11 -16.77
CA LEU A 213 -18.65 4.26 -15.50
C LEU A 213 -19.91 5.15 -15.64
N GLU A 214 -19.80 6.24 -16.38
CA GLU A 214 -20.95 7.12 -16.70
C GLU A 214 -22.02 6.38 -17.51
N ARG A 215 -21.63 5.57 -18.47
CA ARG A 215 -22.58 4.73 -19.20
C ARG A 215 -23.33 3.76 -18.28
N TYR A 216 -22.65 3.14 -17.32
CA TYR A 216 -23.35 2.31 -16.33
C TYR A 216 -24.34 3.15 -15.52
N ARG A 217 -23.93 4.32 -15.02
CA ARG A 217 -24.79 5.22 -14.25
C ARG A 217 -26.05 5.64 -15.02
N ASP A 218 -25.88 6.03 -16.28
CA ASP A 218 -26.92 6.70 -17.07
C ASP A 218 -27.77 5.75 -17.91
N GLU A 219 -27.24 4.57 -18.27
CA GLU A 219 -27.91 3.65 -19.19
C GLU A 219 -28.29 2.30 -18.54
N ALA A 220 -27.54 1.81 -17.52
CA ALA A 220 -27.74 0.45 -17.04
C ALA A 220 -29.03 0.27 -16.23
N THR A 221 -29.83 -0.74 -16.57
CA THR A 221 -30.88 -1.26 -15.69
C THR A 221 -30.41 -2.52 -14.94
N LEU A 222 -29.40 -3.19 -15.48
CA LEU A 222 -28.71 -4.34 -14.87
C LEU A 222 -27.27 -4.38 -15.35
N VAL A 223 -26.34 -4.73 -14.45
CA VAL A 223 -24.95 -5.05 -14.80
C VAL A 223 -24.63 -6.47 -14.37
N VAL A 224 -24.24 -7.32 -15.29
CA VAL A 224 -23.79 -8.70 -15.06
C VAL A 224 -22.28 -8.72 -15.26
N THR A 225 -21.50 -9.11 -14.25
CA THR A 225 -20.05 -8.89 -14.33
C THR A 225 -19.22 -9.87 -13.51
N SER A 226 -18.01 -10.15 -14.02
CA SER A 226 -16.92 -10.79 -13.27
C SER A 226 -15.87 -9.76 -12.76
N ARG A 227 -16.12 -8.47 -12.95
CA ARG A 227 -15.14 -7.43 -12.60
C ARG A 227 -15.51 -6.70 -11.31
N LEU A 228 -14.57 -6.72 -10.35
CA LEU A 228 -14.72 -6.01 -9.08
C LEU A 228 -15.07 -4.52 -9.27
N HIS A 229 -14.33 -3.84 -10.16
CA HIS A 229 -14.51 -2.40 -10.42
C HIS A 229 -15.58 -2.10 -11.50
N ALA A 230 -16.43 -3.07 -11.81
CA ALA A 230 -17.74 -2.86 -12.40
C ALA A 230 -18.83 -3.12 -11.35
N ALA A 231 -18.73 -4.23 -10.61
CA ALA A 231 -19.69 -4.60 -9.58
C ALA A 231 -19.77 -3.56 -8.44
N THR A 232 -18.62 -3.24 -7.82
CA THR A 232 -18.58 -2.34 -6.65
C THR A 232 -19.12 -0.94 -6.94
N PRO A 233 -18.67 -0.22 -7.99
CA PRO A 233 -19.21 1.09 -8.28
C PRO A 233 -20.68 1.04 -8.70
N CYS A 234 -21.13 0.02 -9.45
CA CYS A 234 -22.53 -0.14 -9.81
C CYS A 234 -23.41 -0.37 -8.59
N MET A 235 -23.02 -1.24 -7.68
CA MET A 235 -23.69 -1.43 -6.38
C MET A 235 -23.81 -0.09 -5.64
N ALA A 236 -22.70 0.64 -5.51
CA ALA A 236 -22.68 1.94 -4.82
C ALA A 236 -23.59 2.98 -5.49
N MET A 237 -23.67 2.97 -6.80
CA MET A 237 -24.58 3.86 -7.57
C MET A 237 -26.07 3.43 -7.52
N GLY A 238 -26.41 2.33 -6.83
CA GLY A 238 -27.77 1.81 -6.78
C GLY A 238 -28.23 1.20 -8.09
N ILE A 239 -27.32 0.58 -8.82
CA ILE A 239 -27.61 -0.19 -10.03
C ILE A 239 -27.70 -1.67 -9.65
N PRO A 240 -28.73 -2.41 -10.07
CA PRO A 240 -28.79 -3.85 -9.90
C PRO A 240 -27.55 -4.55 -10.49
N VAL A 241 -26.96 -5.48 -9.73
CA VAL A 241 -25.76 -6.20 -10.14
C VAL A 241 -25.95 -7.71 -9.96
N VAL A 242 -25.58 -8.48 -10.96
CA VAL A 242 -25.37 -9.93 -10.87
C VAL A 242 -23.86 -10.17 -10.93
N LEU A 243 -23.31 -10.70 -9.83
CA LEU A 243 -21.88 -10.96 -9.69
C LEU A 243 -21.58 -12.42 -10.05
N VAL A 244 -20.79 -12.63 -11.07
CA VAL A 244 -20.48 -13.95 -11.64
C VAL A 244 -18.97 -14.16 -11.80
N SER A 245 -18.49 -15.39 -11.73
CA SER A 245 -17.11 -15.73 -12.08
C SER A 245 -16.99 -17.24 -12.35
N GLU A 246 -15.93 -17.67 -13.01
CA GLU A 246 -15.61 -19.12 -13.17
C GLU A 246 -15.29 -19.78 -11.83
N ARG A 247 -14.78 -19.01 -10.86
CA ARG A 247 -14.46 -19.49 -9.52
C ARG A 247 -14.48 -18.32 -8.54
N PHE A 248 -14.67 -18.62 -7.27
CA PHE A 248 -14.56 -17.62 -6.21
C PHE A 248 -13.13 -17.04 -6.15
N ASP A 249 -13.04 -15.73 -6.03
CA ASP A 249 -11.79 -15.00 -5.84
C ASP A 249 -11.93 -14.16 -4.57
N GLN A 250 -10.99 -14.30 -3.64
CA GLN A 250 -10.99 -13.62 -2.34
C GLN A 250 -11.09 -12.09 -2.45
N ARG A 251 -10.72 -11.51 -3.60
CA ARG A 251 -10.89 -10.07 -3.86
C ARG A 251 -12.34 -9.61 -3.82
N PHE A 252 -13.30 -10.54 -4.00
CA PHE A 252 -14.73 -10.26 -3.91
C PHE A 252 -15.30 -10.38 -2.49
N SER A 253 -14.51 -10.78 -1.50
CA SER A 253 -14.98 -11.02 -0.13
C SER A 253 -15.64 -9.81 0.54
N PHE A 254 -15.33 -8.59 0.09
CA PHE A 254 -16.07 -7.40 0.49
C PHE A 254 -17.47 -7.36 -0.13
N LEU A 255 -17.61 -7.71 -1.41
CA LEU A 255 -18.90 -7.70 -2.13
C LEU A 255 -19.83 -8.85 -1.74
N ASP A 256 -19.26 -10.00 -1.37
CA ASP A 256 -20.01 -11.19 -0.93
C ASP A 256 -20.95 -10.92 0.26
N ARG A 257 -20.72 -9.83 0.97
CA ARG A 257 -21.59 -9.35 2.06
C ARG A 257 -22.90 -8.71 1.56
N TYR A 258 -22.95 -8.29 0.28
CA TYR A 258 -24.02 -7.50 -0.29
C TYR A 258 -24.63 -8.13 -1.52
N LEU A 259 -23.87 -8.89 -2.27
CA LEU A 259 -24.25 -9.47 -3.57
C LEU A 259 -24.06 -10.99 -3.54
N PRO A 260 -25.06 -11.78 -3.94
CA PRO A 260 -24.85 -13.20 -4.20
C PRO A 260 -23.73 -13.38 -5.24
N PHE A 261 -22.87 -14.38 -5.01
CA PHE A 261 -21.77 -14.71 -5.90
C PHE A 261 -22.10 -16.01 -6.64
N TYR A 262 -22.13 -15.94 -7.98
CA TYR A 262 -22.48 -17.06 -8.81
C TYR A 262 -21.29 -17.63 -9.57
N THR A 263 -21.19 -18.95 -9.55
CA THR A 263 -20.19 -19.74 -10.29
C THR A 263 -20.90 -20.77 -11.17
N PRO A 264 -20.21 -21.51 -12.05
CA PRO A 264 -20.83 -22.56 -12.86
C PRO A 264 -21.70 -23.55 -12.05
N ASP A 265 -21.38 -23.76 -10.78
CA ASP A 265 -22.09 -24.71 -9.91
C ASP A 265 -23.52 -24.25 -9.57
N ASN A 266 -23.80 -22.94 -9.62
CA ASN A 266 -25.09 -22.35 -9.24
C ASN A 266 -25.63 -21.29 -10.23
N TYR A 267 -25.19 -21.28 -11.49
CA TYR A 267 -25.74 -20.36 -12.50
C TYR A 267 -27.24 -20.53 -12.77
N SER A 268 -27.78 -21.71 -12.52
CA SER A 268 -29.23 -21.96 -12.61
C SER A 268 -30.06 -21.26 -11.54
N GLU A 269 -29.42 -20.76 -10.48
CA GLU A 269 -30.04 -20.08 -9.34
C GLU A 269 -29.99 -18.55 -9.46
N ILE A 270 -29.42 -18.02 -10.59
CA ILE A 270 -29.27 -16.56 -10.77
C ILE A 270 -30.64 -15.90 -10.79
N ASP A 271 -30.82 -14.93 -9.88
CA ASP A 271 -31.90 -13.94 -9.99
C ASP A 271 -31.54 -12.93 -11.09
N TRP A 272 -32.20 -13.01 -12.21
CA TRP A 272 -32.00 -12.11 -13.35
C TRP A 272 -32.74 -10.77 -13.24
N ASN A 273 -33.46 -10.54 -12.14
CA ASN A 273 -34.15 -9.28 -11.85
C ASN A 273 -33.86 -8.80 -10.41
N PRO A 274 -32.59 -8.74 -9.99
CA PRO A 274 -32.26 -8.39 -8.62
C PRO A 274 -32.67 -6.93 -8.34
N MET A 275 -33.01 -6.69 -7.09
CA MET A 275 -33.19 -5.32 -6.60
C MET A 275 -31.81 -4.65 -6.36
N PRO A 276 -31.71 -3.32 -6.49
CA PRO A 276 -30.54 -2.60 -6.01
C PRO A 276 -30.28 -2.88 -4.53
N VAL A 277 -29.02 -3.01 -4.16
CA VAL A 277 -28.65 -3.16 -2.75
C VAL A 277 -28.95 -1.86 -1.99
N GLU A 278 -29.58 -1.98 -0.83
CA GLU A 278 -29.68 -0.86 0.11
C GLU A 278 -28.32 -0.73 0.83
N TYR A 279 -27.58 0.32 0.48
CA TYR A 279 -26.16 0.44 0.83
C TYR A 279 -25.75 1.84 1.32
N GLU A 280 -26.69 2.79 1.43
CA GLU A 280 -26.34 4.18 1.67
C GLU A 280 -25.69 4.41 3.05
N GLU A 281 -26.18 3.77 4.10
CA GLU A 281 -25.63 3.92 5.47
C GLU A 281 -24.17 3.44 5.54
N GLU A 282 -23.89 2.24 5.01
CA GLU A 282 -22.52 1.70 4.97
C GLU A 282 -21.61 2.54 4.09
N LYS A 283 -22.13 3.06 2.97
CA LYS A 283 -21.40 3.97 2.08
C LYS A 283 -20.94 5.20 2.83
N GLU A 284 -21.86 5.86 3.56
CA GLU A 284 -21.56 7.06 4.35
C GLU A 284 -20.52 6.76 5.41
N MET A 285 -20.65 5.65 6.16
CA MET A 285 -19.66 5.24 7.16
C MET A 285 -18.28 4.99 6.55
N ILE A 286 -18.20 4.34 5.39
CA ILE A 286 -16.93 4.08 4.70
C ILE A 286 -16.31 5.38 4.19
N LEU A 287 -17.11 6.26 3.60
CA LEU A 287 -16.65 7.57 3.13
C LEU A 287 -16.12 8.44 4.29
N GLU A 288 -16.86 8.51 5.39
CA GLU A 288 -16.44 9.24 6.60
C GLU A 288 -15.14 8.65 7.16
N MET A 289 -15.03 7.33 7.20
CA MET A 289 -13.81 6.64 7.65
C MET A 289 -12.61 7.03 6.78
N PHE A 290 -12.74 7.02 5.45
CA PHE A 290 -11.66 7.44 4.54
C PHE A 290 -11.26 8.90 4.80
N ILE A 291 -12.22 9.80 4.84
CA ILE A 291 -11.99 11.23 5.11
C ILE A 291 -11.30 11.42 6.46
N LYS A 292 -11.77 10.73 7.50
CA LYS A 292 -11.20 10.81 8.86
C LYS A 292 -9.74 10.32 8.88
N GLN A 293 -9.43 9.21 8.23
CA GLN A 293 -8.06 8.69 8.17
C GLN A 293 -7.13 9.65 7.43
N ILE A 294 -7.57 10.17 6.27
CA ILE A 294 -6.78 11.12 5.50
C ILE A 294 -6.52 12.41 6.30
N LYS A 295 -7.57 13.01 6.89
CA LYS A 295 -7.45 14.23 7.70
C LYS A 295 -6.57 14.03 8.93
N LYS A 296 -6.72 12.90 9.62
CA LYS A 296 -5.90 12.55 10.77
C LYS A 296 -4.42 12.50 10.39
N LYS A 297 -4.09 11.75 9.35
CA LYS A 297 -2.70 11.63 8.88
C LYS A 297 -2.14 12.94 8.35
N TYR A 298 -2.94 13.73 7.63
CA TYR A 298 -2.52 15.06 7.20
C TYR A 298 -2.17 15.97 8.39
N THR A 299 -2.99 15.96 9.43
CA THR A 299 -2.74 16.77 10.63
C THR A 299 -1.49 16.31 11.38
N GLU A 300 -1.22 15.00 11.41
CA GLU A 300 -0.01 14.45 12.01
C GLU A 300 1.27 14.88 11.26
N TYR A 301 1.21 15.05 9.94
CA TYR A 301 2.40 15.21 9.10
C TYR A 301 2.54 16.58 8.41
N LYS A 302 1.52 17.47 8.47
CA LYS A 302 1.52 18.76 7.73
C LYS A 302 2.67 19.70 8.07
N ASP A 303 3.22 19.58 9.28
CA ASP A 303 4.29 20.44 9.79
C ASP A 303 5.69 19.87 9.50
N ILE A 304 5.77 18.77 8.74
CA ILE A 304 7.03 18.17 8.30
C ILE A 304 7.50 18.87 7.03
N TYR A 305 8.55 19.69 7.13
CA TYR A 305 8.99 20.57 6.04
C TYR A 305 10.35 20.20 5.43
N SER A 306 11.19 19.44 6.13
CA SER A 306 12.51 19.07 5.67
C SER A 306 12.73 17.56 5.64
N VAL A 307 13.75 17.13 4.91
CA VAL A 307 14.13 15.72 4.88
C VAL A 307 14.57 15.25 6.27
N SER A 308 15.32 16.07 7.00
CA SER A 308 15.75 15.76 8.37
C SER A 308 14.57 15.72 9.33
N ASP A 309 13.65 16.70 9.26
CA ASP A 309 12.44 16.72 10.07
C ASP A 309 11.52 15.54 9.77
N PHE A 310 11.44 15.15 8.48
CA PHE A 310 10.69 13.98 8.08
C PHE A 310 11.30 12.68 8.64
N TYR A 311 12.61 12.53 8.56
CA TYR A 311 13.32 11.39 9.13
C TYR A 311 13.19 11.37 10.65
N GLU A 312 13.38 12.50 11.30
CA GLU A 312 13.29 12.64 12.75
C GLU A 312 11.87 12.34 13.25
N HIS A 313 10.85 12.89 12.60
CA HIS A 313 9.45 12.62 12.93
C HIS A 313 9.05 11.16 12.62
N ARG A 314 9.47 10.63 11.48
CA ARG A 314 9.28 9.24 11.09
C ARG A 314 9.97 8.28 12.05
N THR A 315 11.17 8.60 12.45
CA THR A 315 11.95 7.89 13.48
C THR A 315 11.21 7.90 14.81
N LYS A 316 10.73 9.05 15.23
CA LYS A 316 10.07 9.25 16.52
C LYS A 316 8.74 8.47 16.64
N TYR A 317 8.00 8.26 15.56
CA TYR A 317 6.68 7.60 15.60
C TYR A 317 6.68 6.12 15.21
N CYS A 318 7.61 5.66 14.41
CA CYS A 318 7.53 4.35 13.77
C CYS A 318 8.31 3.21 14.44
N TYR A 319 9.41 3.52 15.11
CA TYR A 319 10.20 2.51 15.84
C TYR A 319 10.00 2.56 17.35
N ASN A 320 9.09 3.40 17.79
CA ASN A 320 9.15 3.94 19.12
C ASN A 320 8.85 2.96 20.26
N GLU A 321 7.84 2.09 20.13
CA GLU A 321 7.44 1.31 21.30
C GLU A 321 8.29 0.05 21.49
N SER A 322 8.67 -0.63 20.41
CA SER A 322 9.47 -1.86 20.51
C SER A 322 10.92 -1.57 20.84
N PHE A 323 11.57 -0.60 20.16
CA PHE A 323 12.93 -0.18 20.50
C PHE A 323 12.99 0.45 21.88
N LYS A 324 12.04 1.30 22.25
CA LYS A 324 11.96 1.85 23.61
C LYS A 324 11.84 0.77 24.65
N THR A 325 10.96 -0.20 24.45
CA THR A 325 10.78 -1.30 25.40
C THR A 325 12.08 -2.10 25.53
N ALA A 326 12.73 -2.44 24.42
CA ALA A 326 13.98 -3.19 24.43
C ALA A 326 15.13 -2.39 25.07
N ILE A 327 15.28 -1.12 24.75
CA ILE A 327 16.30 -0.24 25.37
C ILE A 327 16.03 -0.04 26.87
N LEU A 328 14.77 0.12 27.28
CA LEU A 328 14.43 0.21 28.70
C LEU A 328 14.72 -1.09 29.45
N GLN A 329 14.52 -2.24 28.85
CA GLN A 329 14.91 -3.53 29.44
C GLN A 329 16.42 -3.65 29.54
N LEU A 330 17.14 -3.27 28.50
CA LEU A 330 18.61 -3.29 28.47
C LEU A 330 19.20 -2.32 29.50
N ARG A 331 18.62 -1.14 29.67
CA ARG A 331 18.99 -0.17 30.71
C ARG A 331 18.83 -0.73 32.11
N LYS A 332 17.77 -1.50 32.37
CA LYS A 332 17.59 -2.18 33.68
C LYS A 332 18.68 -3.23 33.94
N GLN A 333 19.18 -3.88 32.89
CA GLN A 333 20.22 -4.91 33.01
C GLN A 333 21.64 -4.30 33.17
N LYS A 334 21.94 -3.27 32.36
CA LYS A 334 23.29 -2.70 32.26
C LYS A 334 23.53 -1.45 33.10
N GLY A 335 22.49 -0.80 33.60
CA GLY A 335 22.60 0.42 34.41
C GLY A 335 22.80 1.70 33.60
N ALA A 336 23.25 2.75 34.26
CA ALA A 336 23.30 4.09 33.72
C ALA A 336 24.58 4.44 32.93
N ASN A 337 25.70 3.78 33.21
CA ASN A 337 26.99 4.14 32.61
C ASN A 337 27.41 3.14 31.58
N VAL A 338 26.81 3.21 30.38
CA VAL A 338 27.11 2.32 29.25
C VAL A 338 27.77 3.12 28.15
N ARG A 339 28.91 2.64 27.67
CA ARG A 339 29.53 3.05 26.40
C ARG A 339 29.03 2.14 25.31
N TYR A 340 28.56 2.68 24.18
CA TYR A 340 28.05 1.86 23.11
C TYR A 340 28.57 2.29 21.74
N ALA A 341 28.67 1.31 20.85
CA ALA A 341 29.01 1.48 19.45
C ALA A 341 27.98 0.81 18.56
N VAL A 342 27.90 1.21 17.30
CA VAL A 342 27.00 0.63 16.32
C VAL A 342 27.77 0.03 15.16
N TRP A 343 27.33 -1.14 14.72
CA TRP A 343 27.92 -1.83 13.57
C TRP A 343 26.95 -1.78 12.38
N GLY A 344 27.41 -1.18 11.29
CA GLY A 344 26.67 -0.93 10.07
C GLY A 344 25.93 0.41 10.11
N ILE A 345 26.24 1.30 9.16
CA ILE A 345 25.61 2.60 9.03
C ILE A 345 24.45 2.50 8.06
N THR A 346 23.24 2.59 8.60
CA THR A 346 21.98 2.54 7.88
C THR A 346 21.01 3.58 8.46
N SER A 347 19.86 3.77 7.82
CA SER A 347 18.79 4.60 8.41
C SER A 347 18.30 4.05 9.77
N GLN A 348 18.30 2.73 9.95
CA GLN A 348 18.00 2.10 11.24
C GLN A 348 19.03 2.44 12.33
N THR A 349 20.30 2.53 11.95
CA THR A 349 21.38 2.86 12.87
C THR A 349 21.21 4.26 13.46
N LEU A 350 20.89 5.23 12.61
CA LEU A 350 20.58 6.59 13.03
C LEU A 350 19.41 6.63 14.02
N GLN A 351 18.36 5.87 13.70
CA GLN A 351 17.17 5.75 14.54
C GLN A 351 17.49 5.16 15.91
N LEU A 352 18.26 4.08 15.92
CA LEU A 352 18.67 3.45 17.18
C LEU A 352 19.45 4.41 18.08
N ILE A 353 20.41 5.14 17.51
CA ILE A 353 21.20 6.13 18.26
C ILE A 353 20.27 7.18 18.87
N HIS A 354 19.35 7.75 18.11
CA HIS A 354 18.43 8.77 18.61
C HIS A 354 17.50 8.21 19.70
N VAL A 355 16.97 6.99 19.54
CA VAL A 355 16.16 6.35 20.58
C VAL A 355 16.96 6.09 21.85
N ILE A 356 18.22 5.66 21.74
CA ILE A 356 19.09 5.48 22.91
C ILE A 356 19.35 6.82 23.59
N GLN A 357 19.68 7.86 22.85
CA GLN A 357 19.91 9.20 23.38
C GLN A 357 18.69 9.77 24.10
N ASP A 358 17.48 9.52 23.58
CA ASP A 358 16.23 9.97 24.20
C ASP A 358 15.92 9.24 25.52
N ILE A 359 16.19 7.93 25.59
CA ILE A 359 15.79 7.08 26.73
C ILE A 359 16.92 6.97 27.77
N CYS A 360 18.15 6.94 27.28
CA CYS A 360 19.35 6.76 28.07
C CYS A 360 20.35 7.89 27.78
N PRO A 361 20.03 9.16 28.07
CA PRO A 361 20.92 10.29 27.78
C PRO A 361 22.27 10.19 28.51
N GLU A 362 22.35 9.34 29.52
CA GLU A 362 23.58 9.02 30.27
C GLU A 362 24.46 7.96 29.60
N TRP A 363 23.97 7.27 28.55
CA TRP A 363 24.78 6.34 27.77
C TRP A 363 25.63 7.07 26.75
N GLU A 364 26.91 6.70 26.66
CA GLU A 364 27.86 7.33 25.75
C GLU A 364 27.98 6.61 24.43
N TYR A 365 27.56 7.26 23.32
CA TYR A 365 27.89 6.81 21.97
C TYR A 365 29.38 7.09 21.69
N VAL A 366 30.14 6.05 21.31
CA VAL A 366 31.61 6.19 21.18
C VAL A 366 32.08 6.20 19.71
N PHE A 367 31.63 5.26 18.88
CA PHE A 367 31.99 5.20 17.47
C PHE A 367 31.02 4.33 16.65
N SER A 368 31.13 4.38 15.33
CA SER A 368 30.49 3.43 14.42
C SER A 368 31.51 2.54 13.71
N ILE A 369 31.06 1.35 13.28
CA ILE A 369 31.83 0.43 12.47
C ILE A 369 31.12 0.26 11.12
N ASP A 370 31.82 0.53 10.01
CA ASP A 370 31.33 0.28 8.68
C ASP A 370 32.45 -0.01 7.69
N ARG A 371 32.16 -0.79 6.63
CA ARG A 371 33.14 -1.14 5.58
C ARG A 371 33.21 -0.13 4.45
N LYS A 372 32.12 0.63 4.25
CA LYS A 372 31.93 1.51 3.08
C LYS A 372 31.93 2.98 3.46
N VAL A 373 31.48 3.29 4.66
CA VAL A 373 31.41 4.65 5.16
C VAL A 373 32.70 4.95 5.93
N THR A 374 33.28 6.10 5.66
CA THR A 374 34.49 6.59 6.37
C THR A 374 34.25 8.00 6.89
N GLY A 375 35.10 8.46 7.81
CA GLY A 375 35.00 9.79 8.39
C GLY A 375 34.23 9.79 9.70
N THR A 376 33.14 10.55 9.78
CA THR A 376 32.33 10.68 11.00
C THR A 376 30.86 10.39 10.74
N PHE A 377 30.19 9.81 11.74
CA PHE A 377 28.74 9.58 11.73
C PHE A 377 28.20 9.99 13.09
N GLU A 378 27.17 10.83 13.13
CA GLU A 378 26.60 11.42 14.35
C GLU A 378 27.70 12.03 15.27
N GLY A 379 28.64 12.74 14.66
CA GLY A 379 29.75 13.41 15.36
C GLY A 379 30.85 12.49 15.89
N LYS A 380 30.75 11.18 15.70
CA LYS A 380 31.75 10.20 16.17
C LYS A 380 32.46 9.53 14.98
N LYS A 381 33.66 9.03 15.24
CA LYS A 381 34.51 8.40 14.21
C LYS A 381 33.87 7.11 13.68
N VAL A 382 33.99 6.90 12.37
CA VAL A 382 33.71 5.61 11.74
C VAL A 382 35.01 4.84 11.60
N ILE A 383 35.06 3.63 12.13
CA ILE A 383 36.22 2.74 12.10
C ILE A 383 35.96 1.48 11.29
N SER A 384 37.03 0.83 10.87
CA SER A 384 36.97 -0.54 10.30
C SER A 384 36.81 -1.59 11.40
N SER A 385 36.28 -2.77 11.04
CA SER A 385 36.25 -3.93 11.94
C SER A 385 37.64 -4.33 12.46
N ASP A 386 38.68 -4.08 11.68
CA ASP A 386 40.06 -4.44 12.01
C ASP A 386 40.68 -3.47 13.04
N ASP A 387 40.04 -2.34 13.24
CA ASP A 387 40.48 -1.32 14.20
C ASP A 387 39.87 -1.50 15.61
N ILE A 388 39.00 -2.52 15.80
CA ILE A 388 38.46 -2.83 17.13
C ILE A 388 39.57 -3.42 18.01
N ARG A 389 39.83 -2.76 19.11
CA ARG A 389 40.90 -3.16 20.03
C ARG A 389 40.33 -3.85 21.27
N ASN A 390 41.16 -4.65 21.95
CA ASN A 390 40.80 -5.26 23.24
C ASN A 390 40.41 -4.24 24.33
N GLU A 391 40.87 -2.99 24.17
CA GLU A 391 40.53 -1.87 25.06
C GLU A 391 39.06 -1.44 24.95
N ASP A 392 38.34 -1.88 23.90
CA ASP A 392 36.94 -1.59 23.66
C ASP A 392 36.01 -2.71 24.16
N SER A 393 36.52 -3.64 24.97
CA SER A 393 35.75 -4.78 25.51
C SER A 393 34.63 -4.39 26.47
N ASP A 394 34.70 -3.18 27.05
CA ASP A 394 33.67 -2.58 27.89
C ASP A 394 32.54 -1.87 27.11
N VAL A 395 32.69 -1.82 25.78
CA VAL A 395 31.70 -1.20 24.89
C VAL A 395 30.59 -2.22 24.55
N LEU A 396 29.34 -1.79 24.60
CA LEU A 396 28.19 -2.54 24.14
C LEU A 396 27.98 -2.29 22.65
N TYR A 397 28.05 -3.32 21.83
CA TYR A 397 27.91 -3.20 20.38
C TYR A 397 26.49 -3.51 19.93
N PHE A 398 25.89 -2.65 19.15
CA PHE A 398 24.63 -2.91 18.46
C PHE A 398 24.88 -3.25 17.00
N ILE A 399 24.62 -4.48 16.60
CA ILE A 399 24.76 -4.93 15.21
C ILE A 399 23.42 -4.75 14.50
N VAL A 400 23.32 -3.71 13.67
CA VAL A 400 22.04 -3.29 13.08
C VAL A 400 21.69 -4.04 11.81
N PRO A 401 22.55 -4.14 10.74
CA PRO A 401 22.17 -4.85 9.54
C PRO A 401 22.19 -6.36 9.72
N LYS A 402 21.09 -7.05 9.43
CA LYS A 402 21.02 -8.53 9.47
C LYS A 402 22.15 -9.22 8.69
N VAL A 403 22.53 -8.65 7.56
CA VAL A 403 23.65 -9.20 6.74
C VAL A 403 24.99 -9.18 7.47
N ALA A 404 25.14 -8.35 8.50
CA ALA A 404 26.35 -8.25 9.32
C ALA A 404 26.31 -9.15 10.56
N HIS A 405 25.15 -9.68 10.98
CA HIS A 405 24.99 -10.40 12.24
C HIS A 405 26.00 -11.52 12.42
N LYS A 406 26.16 -12.39 11.42
CA LYS A 406 27.09 -13.51 11.50
C LYS A 406 28.54 -13.03 11.63
N VAL A 407 28.98 -12.22 10.69
CA VAL A 407 30.41 -11.79 10.63
C VAL A 407 30.77 -10.91 11.82
N ALA A 408 29.92 -9.94 12.16
CA ALA A 408 30.16 -9.05 13.28
C ALA A 408 30.11 -9.79 14.63
N GLY A 409 29.16 -10.71 14.79
CA GLY A 409 29.04 -11.54 15.99
C GLY A 409 30.26 -12.46 16.17
N GLU A 410 30.79 -13.08 15.11
CA GLU A 410 32.02 -13.89 15.16
C GLU A 410 33.23 -13.04 15.58
N VAL A 411 33.38 -11.83 15.02
CA VAL A 411 34.48 -10.89 15.38
C VAL A 411 34.37 -10.45 16.84
N LEU A 412 33.21 -9.98 17.27
CA LEU A 412 33.00 -9.49 18.63
C LEU A 412 33.10 -10.59 19.69
N SER A 413 32.61 -11.80 19.37
CA SER A 413 32.77 -12.98 20.25
C SER A 413 34.23 -13.36 20.42
N ALA A 414 35.04 -13.32 19.34
CA ALA A 414 36.46 -13.61 19.40
C ALA A 414 37.24 -12.58 20.24
N LEU A 415 36.71 -11.37 20.37
CA LEU A 415 37.28 -10.28 21.20
C LEU A 415 36.66 -10.24 22.60
N ASN A 416 35.78 -11.16 22.97
CA ASN A 416 35.04 -11.17 24.23
C ASN A 416 34.23 -9.87 24.49
N CYS A 417 33.73 -9.23 23.42
CA CYS A 417 32.90 -8.04 23.49
C CYS A 417 31.43 -8.41 23.68
N HIS A 418 30.69 -7.57 24.40
CA HIS A 418 29.25 -7.68 24.55
C HIS A 418 28.54 -7.08 23.33
N TYR A 419 27.54 -7.78 22.77
CA TYR A 419 26.80 -7.26 21.63
C TYR A 419 25.32 -7.66 21.62
N VAL A 420 24.51 -6.85 20.93
CA VAL A 420 23.08 -7.03 20.71
C VAL A 420 22.86 -7.15 19.21
N LEU A 421 22.14 -8.18 18.80
CA LEU A 421 21.68 -8.31 17.41
C LEU A 421 20.32 -7.62 17.27
N ILE A 422 20.23 -6.68 16.37
CA ILE A 422 18.97 -5.99 16.07
C ILE A 422 18.22 -6.78 15.00
N ASN A 423 17.22 -7.55 15.42
CA ASN A 423 16.31 -8.29 14.55
C ASN A 423 15.02 -7.48 14.38
N ASP A 424 15.02 -6.54 13.42
CA ASP A 424 13.91 -5.66 13.10
C ASP A 424 13.41 -4.81 14.28
N ILE A 425 12.55 -5.36 15.11
CA ILE A 425 12.01 -4.72 16.32
C ILE A 425 12.37 -5.46 17.62
N GLU A 426 13.02 -6.60 17.50
CA GLU A 426 13.46 -7.40 18.66
C GLU A 426 14.98 -7.34 18.82
N PHE A 427 15.43 -7.24 20.05
CA PHE A 427 16.83 -7.30 20.39
C PHE A 427 17.16 -8.71 20.88
N ASP A 428 18.05 -9.37 20.18
CA ASP A 428 18.67 -10.57 20.72
C ASP A 428 19.81 -10.18 21.66
N THR A 429 19.56 -10.35 22.94
CA THR A 429 20.46 -9.99 24.03
C THR A 429 21.19 -11.20 24.63
N ALA A 430 21.21 -12.33 23.92
CA ALA A 430 21.86 -13.55 24.42
C ALA A 430 23.36 -13.39 24.69
N ASN A 431 24.00 -12.38 24.07
CA ASN A 431 25.43 -12.09 24.18
C ASN A 431 25.74 -10.79 24.96
N VAL A 432 24.83 -10.36 25.83
CA VAL A 432 24.93 -9.10 26.58
C VAL A 432 25.49 -9.32 27.98
#